data_851a54d6d2fcf880f8f207a4812e1896
#
_entry.id   851a54d6d2fcf880f8f207a4812e1896
#
_cell.length_a   1.000
_cell.length_b   1.000
_cell.length_c   1.000
_cell.angle_alpha   90.00
_cell.angle_beta   90.00
_cell.angle_gamma   90.00
#
_symmetry.space_group_name_H-M   'P 1'
#
loop_
_entity.id
_entity.type
_entity.pdbx_description
1 polymer ?
#
loop_
_entity_poly.entity_id
_entity_poly.type
_entity_poly.pdbx_seq_one_letter_code
_entity_poly.pdbx_strand_id
1 'polypeptide(L)'
;MNELIQKIEQWATDRNIIKGSKPIDQAMKLFSEFGELADNVGKGRDCRDDIGDIFVVLTIIAQQAELNINESVKLRNNNRSLNACLKKQVNWLCSSLSLFVTDLGLYTLGNCVENLMQISKILGYTLEECVQIAYNDIKDRKGIMSNGVFIKESDPAYASIIASIESNCE
;
A
#
# COMPACT_ATOMS: atom_id res chain seq x y z
N MET A 1 -3.49 8.88 11.46
CA MET A 1 -3.49 8.58 10.00
C MET A 1 -2.68 9.58 9.15
N ASN A 2 -2.95 10.89 9.13
CA ASN A 2 -2.19 11.84 8.28
C ASN A 2 -0.67 11.79 8.46
N GLU A 3 -0.20 11.78 9.71
CA GLU A 3 1.23 11.71 10.02
C GLU A 3 1.85 10.38 9.55
N LEU A 4 1.09 9.30 9.63
CA LEU A 4 1.54 7.98 9.22
C LEU A 4 1.65 7.89 7.68
N ILE A 5 0.72 8.48 6.95
CA ILE A 5 0.79 8.61 5.49
C ILE A 5 2.04 9.38 5.08
N GLN A 6 2.31 10.53 5.70
CA GLN A 6 3.52 11.31 5.42
C GLN A 6 4.82 10.53 5.68
N LYS A 7 4.85 9.71 6.75
CA LYS A 7 5.99 8.84 7.04
C LYS A 7 6.19 7.77 5.98
N ILE A 8 5.10 7.18 5.46
CA ILE A 8 5.15 6.19 4.37
C ILE A 8 5.64 6.85 3.07
N GLU A 9 5.11 8.01 2.71
CA GLU A 9 5.51 8.78 1.53
C GLU A 9 7.01 9.14 1.59
N GLN A 10 7.49 9.62 2.75
CA GLN A 10 8.89 9.93 2.94
C GLN A 10 9.76 8.66 2.86
N TRP A 11 9.35 7.58 3.52
CA TRP A 11 10.03 6.29 3.47
C TRP A 11 10.19 5.78 2.04
N ALA A 12 9.15 5.89 1.23
CA ALA A 12 9.15 5.48 -0.17
C ALA A 12 10.05 6.38 -1.03
N THR A 13 10.06 7.68 -0.76
CA THR A 13 10.91 8.66 -1.44
C THR A 13 12.39 8.41 -1.13
N ASP A 14 12.75 8.22 0.13
CA ASP A 14 14.13 7.98 0.58
C ASP A 14 14.73 6.71 -0.03
N ARG A 15 13.89 5.76 -0.41
CA ARG A 15 14.30 4.48 -1.03
C ARG A 15 14.13 4.44 -2.54
N ASN A 16 13.95 5.61 -3.14
CA ASN A 16 13.75 5.78 -4.58
C ASN A 16 12.56 4.97 -5.14
N ILE A 17 11.59 4.57 -4.30
CA ILE A 17 10.45 3.74 -4.77
C ILE A 17 9.60 4.54 -5.74
N ILE A 18 9.40 5.83 -5.48
CA ILE A 18 8.53 6.69 -6.30
C ILE A 18 9.09 6.89 -7.71
N LYS A 19 10.39 7.10 -7.84
CA LYS A 19 11.04 7.34 -9.15
C LYS A 19 11.61 6.07 -9.79
N GLY A 20 12.02 5.11 -8.97
CA GLY A 20 12.67 3.85 -9.40
C GLY A 20 11.71 2.75 -9.80
N SER A 21 10.39 2.97 -9.70
CA SER A 21 9.33 2.08 -10.17
C SER A 21 8.16 2.86 -10.76
N LYS A 22 7.27 2.15 -11.44
CA LYS A 22 6.03 2.69 -12.03
C LYS A 22 4.81 2.18 -11.26
N PRO A 23 3.65 2.83 -11.37
CA PRO A 23 2.40 2.33 -10.77
C PRO A 23 2.11 0.86 -11.09
N ILE A 24 2.43 0.41 -12.30
CA ILE A 24 2.21 -0.99 -12.70
C ILE A 24 3.14 -1.97 -11.96
N ASP A 25 4.37 -1.58 -11.63
CA ASP A 25 5.29 -2.41 -10.85
C ASP A 25 4.76 -2.55 -9.42
N GLN A 26 4.28 -1.45 -8.84
CA GLN A 26 3.64 -1.44 -7.53
C GLN A 26 2.30 -2.20 -7.53
N ALA A 27 1.57 -2.22 -8.65
CA ALA A 27 0.36 -3.03 -8.78
C ALA A 27 0.65 -4.53 -8.62
N MET A 28 1.79 -5.04 -9.10
CA MET A 28 2.18 -6.43 -8.87
C MET A 28 2.40 -6.71 -7.38
N LYS A 29 3.04 -5.79 -6.66
CA LYS A 29 3.19 -5.89 -5.21
C LYS A 29 1.83 -5.84 -4.51
N LEU A 30 0.95 -4.91 -4.92
CA LEU A 30 -0.40 -4.77 -4.39
C LEU A 30 -1.22 -6.07 -4.48
N PHE A 31 -1.15 -6.77 -5.62
CA PHE A 31 -1.84 -8.05 -5.79
C PHE A 31 -1.21 -9.18 -4.98
N SER A 32 0.11 -9.14 -4.72
CA SER A 32 0.77 -10.06 -3.79
C SER A 32 0.23 -9.90 -2.38
N GLU A 33 0.20 -8.67 -1.86
CA GLU A 33 -0.33 -8.36 -0.51
C GLU A 33 -1.83 -8.70 -0.40
N PHE A 34 -2.60 -8.44 -1.46
CA PHE A 34 -3.99 -8.87 -1.50
C PHE A 34 -4.13 -10.41 -1.44
N GLY A 35 -3.23 -11.15 -2.08
CA GLY A 35 -3.20 -12.61 -2.03
C GLY A 35 -2.95 -13.12 -0.61
N GLU A 36 -2.04 -12.47 0.14
CA GLU A 36 -1.76 -12.79 1.55
C GLU A 36 -2.98 -12.51 2.43
N LEU A 37 -3.63 -11.34 2.28
CA LEU A 37 -4.89 -11.04 2.96
C LEU A 37 -5.96 -12.10 2.67
N ALA A 38 -6.15 -12.47 1.41
CA ALA A 38 -7.17 -13.46 1.02
C ALA A 38 -6.89 -14.85 1.61
N ASP A 39 -5.62 -15.29 1.66
CA ASP A 39 -5.20 -16.55 2.27
C ASP A 39 -5.44 -16.53 3.79
N ASN A 40 -5.05 -15.45 4.47
CA ASN A 40 -5.19 -15.30 5.92
C ASN A 40 -6.68 -15.22 6.34
N VAL A 41 -7.51 -14.48 5.60
CA VAL A 41 -8.97 -14.48 5.79
C VAL A 41 -9.58 -15.87 5.56
N GLY A 42 -9.12 -16.58 4.53
CA GLY A 42 -9.56 -17.95 4.24
C GLY A 42 -9.27 -18.93 5.37
N LYS A 43 -8.14 -18.74 6.07
CA LYS A 43 -7.63 -19.58 7.15
C LYS A 43 -8.01 -19.09 8.55
N GLY A 44 -8.68 -17.94 8.68
CA GLY A 44 -9.04 -17.34 9.96
C GLY A 44 -7.85 -16.88 10.79
N ARG A 45 -6.78 -16.40 10.11
CA ARG A 45 -5.56 -15.86 10.74
C ARG A 45 -5.69 -14.36 10.99
N ASP A 46 -4.74 -13.79 11.72
CA ASP A 46 -4.59 -12.34 11.86
C ASP A 46 -4.27 -11.71 10.49
N CYS A 47 -4.98 -10.64 10.15
CA CYS A 47 -4.89 -9.96 8.87
C CYS A 47 -4.47 -8.49 9.02
N ARG A 48 -4.03 -8.05 10.21
CA ARG A 48 -3.72 -6.63 10.45
C ARG A 48 -2.57 -6.14 9.60
N ASP A 49 -1.54 -6.94 9.48
CA ASP A 49 -0.35 -6.64 8.67
C ASP A 49 -0.71 -6.57 7.19
N ASP A 50 -1.41 -7.58 6.68
CA ASP A 50 -1.86 -7.64 5.27
C ASP A 50 -2.68 -6.41 4.87
N ILE A 51 -3.61 -5.96 5.76
CA ILE A 51 -4.42 -4.76 5.54
C ILE A 51 -3.52 -3.52 5.48
N GLY A 52 -2.56 -3.43 6.39
CA GLY A 52 -1.59 -2.34 6.46
C GLY A 52 -0.68 -2.30 5.23
N ASP A 53 -0.17 -3.43 4.79
CA ASP A 53 0.71 -3.55 3.62
C ASP A 53 -0.01 -3.14 2.32
N ILE A 54 -1.27 -3.55 2.15
CA ILE A 54 -2.09 -3.08 1.03
C ILE A 54 -2.20 -1.55 1.07
N PHE A 55 -2.46 -0.95 2.25
CA PHE A 55 -2.57 0.50 2.37
C PHE A 55 -1.24 1.23 2.09
N VAL A 56 -0.11 0.66 2.52
CA VAL A 56 1.24 1.19 2.21
C VAL A 56 1.45 1.23 0.70
N VAL A 57 1.16 0.14 -0.02
CA VAL A 57 1.32 0.09 -1.48
C VAL A 57 0.36 1.05 -2.19
N LEU A 58 -0.90 1.17 -1.72
CA LEU A 58 -1.85 2.16 -2.25
C LEU A 58 -1.34 3.60 -2.05
N THR A 59 -0.70 3.90 -0.93
CA THR A 59 -0.08 5.22 -0.66
C THR A 59 1.04 5.51 -1.66
N ILE A 60 1.88 4.52 -1.96
CA ILE A 60 2.97 4.64 -2.94
C ILE A 60 2.40 4.89 -4.35
N ILE A 61 1.42 4.09 -4.79
CA ILE A 61 0.79 4.26 -6.11
C ILE A 61 0.10 5.63 -6.19
N ALA A 62 -0.59 6.06 -5.13
CA ALA A 62 -1.22 7.37 -5.08
C ALA A 62 -0.20 8.50 -5.26
N GLN A 63 0.94 8.45 -4.57
CA GLN A 63 2.02 9.42 -4.70
C GLN A 63 2.62 9.42 -6.13
N GLN A 64 2.81 8.24 -6.74
CA GLN A 64 3.27 8.13 -8.14
C GLN A 64 2.27 8.71 -9.15
N ALA A 65 0.97 8.62 -8.84
CA ALA A 65 -0.12 9.15 -9.68
C ALA A 65 -0.53 10.59 -9.31
N GLU A 66 0.23 11.27 -8.43
CA GLU A 66 -0.05 12.62 -7.94
C GLU A 66 -1.44 12.76 -7.27
N LEU A 67 -1.93 11.69 -6.65
CA LEU A 67 -3.20 11.64 -5.92
C LEU A 67 -2.97 11.86 -4.43
N ASN A 68 -3.89 12.57 -3.77
CA ASN A 68 -3.87 12.78 -2.33
C ASN A 68 -4.70 11.71 -1.61
N ILE A 69 -4.04 10.66 -1.10
CA ILE A 69 -4.72 9.58 -0.37
C ILE A 69 -5.42 10.07 0.92
N ASN A 70 -4.95 11.17 1.54
CA ASN A 70 -5.61 11.77 2.70
C ASN A 70 -7.03 12.25 2.37
N GLU A 71 -7.28 12.72 1.15
CA GLU A 71 -8.63 13.10 0.70
C GLU A 71 -9.53 11.85 0.62
N SER A 72 -9.00 10.74 0.10
CA SER A 72 -9.72 9.47 0.05
C SER A 72 -10.09 8.97 1.43
N VAL A 73 -9.18 9.05 2.41
CA VAL A 73 -9.45 8.69 3.81
C VAL A 73 -10.53 9.58 4.42
N LYS A 74 -10.46 10.91 4.21
CA LYS A 74 -11.43 11.87 4.78
C LYS A 74 -12.83 11.72 4.16
N LEU A 75 -12.91 11.57 2.85
CA LEU A 75 -14.19 11.45 2.12
C LEU A 75 -14.95 10.16 2.47
N ARG A 76 -14.25 9.12 2.87
CA ARG A 76 -14.82 7.80 3.15
C ARG A 76 -15.02 7.51 4.64
N ASN A 77 -14.72 8.47 5.48
CA ASN A 77 -14.91 8.35 6.92
C ASN A 77 -16.40 8.39 7.24
N ASN A 78 -17.16 7.31 6.91
CA ASN A 78 -18.39 7.00 7.62
C ASN A 78 -19.40 6.05 6.94
N ASN A 79 -20.03 5.25 7.81
CA ASN A 79 -21.46 4.88 7.86
C ASN A 79 -22.04 3.90 6.81
N ARG A 80 -21.25 3.22 6.01
CA ARG A 80 -21.83 2.03 5.39
C ARG A 80 -22.14 0.99 6.47
N SER A 81 -23.38 0.56 6.49
CA SER A 81 -23.82 -0.53 7.34
C SER A 81 -22.97 -1.78 7.10
N LEU A 82 -22.46 -2.39 8.18
CA LEU A 82 -21.69 -3.64 8.17
C LEU A 82 -22.55 -4.87 7.80
N ASN A 83 -23.27 -4.81 6.69
CA ASN A 83 -24.19 -5.87 6.27
C ASN A 83 -23.53 -6.98 5.42
N ALA A 84 -22.24 -6.87 5.13
CA ALA A 84 -21.51 -7.86 4.36
C ALA A 84 -20.65 -8.76 5.25
N CYS A 85 -20.58 -10.05 4.95
CA CYS A 85 -19.61 -10.94 5.58
C CYS A 85 -18.18 -10.59 5.11
N LEU A 86 -17.17 -10.87 5.93
CA LEU A 86 -15.76 -10.58 5.69
C LEU A 86 -15.30 -11.01 4.28
N LYS A 87 -15.56 -12.27 3.87
CA LYS A 87 -15.15 -12.79 2.56
C LYS A 87 -15.76 -12.01 1.39
N LYS A 88 -16.99 -11.52 1.54
CA LYS A 88 -17.64 -10.70 0.53
C LYS A 88 -16.99 -9.32 0.44
N GLN A 89 -16.59 -8.74 1.57
CA GLN A 89 -15.88 -7.47 1.63
C GLN A 89 -14.49 -7.57 0.99
N VAL A 90 -13.76 -8.66 1.22
CA VAL A 90 -12.48 -8.94 0.56
C VAL A 90 -12.65 -9.08 -0.95
N ASN A 91 -13.72 -9.74 -1.43
CA ASN A 91 -14.00 -9.82 -2.86
C ASN A 91 -14.31 -8.44 -3.48
N TRP A 92 -14.99 -7.55 -2.77
CA TRP A 92 -15.20 -6.16 -3.23
C TRP A 92 -13.90 -5.36 -3.25
N LEU A 93 -13.01 -5.58 -2.27
CA LEU A 93 -11.67 -4.99 -2.30
C LEU A 93 -10.91 -5.41 -3.57
N CYS A 94 -10.91 -6.70 -3.93
CA CYS A 94 -10.29 -7.20 -5.16
C CYS A 94 -10.74 -6.41 -6.40
N SER A 95 -12.06 -6.24 -6.55
CA SER A 95 -12.62 -5.48 -7.67
C SER A 95 -12.18 -4.01 -7.66
N SER A 96 -12.13 -3.39 -6.47
CA SER A 96 -11.71 -1.99 -6.33
C SER A 96 -10.23 -1.82 -6.64
N LEU A 97 -9.36 -2.74 -6.19
CA LEU A 97 -7.92 -2.71 -6.50
C LEU A 97 -7.68 -2.83 -8.01
N SER A 98 -8.36 -3.78 -8.68
CA SER A 98 -8.25 -3.95 -10.12
C SER A 98 -8.68 -2.70 -10.90
N LEU A 99 -9.76 -2.04 -10.49
CA LEU A 99 -10.20 -0.78 -11.11
C LEU A 99 -9.19 0.34 -10.86
N PHE A 100 -8.71 0.48 -9.63
CA PHE A 100 -7.77 1.54 -9.27
C PHE A 100 -6.46 1.46 -10.06
N VAL A 101 -5.85 0.29 -10.17
CA VAL A 101 -4.59 0.14 -10.92
C VAL A 101 -4.76 0.36 -12.43
N THR A 102 -6.00 0.32 -12.94
CA THR A 102 -6.32 0.55 -14.34
C THR A 102 -6.52 2.03 -14.66
N ASP A 103 -7.24 2.77 -13.81
CA ASP A 103 -7.62 4.16 -14.08
C ASP A 103 -6.83 5.20 -13.27
N LEU A 104 -6.16 4.78 -12.20
CA LEU A 104 -5.40 5.63 -11.26
C LEU A 104 -6.21 6.87 -10.81
N GLY A 105 -7.51 6.67 -10.54
CA GLY A 105 -8.45 7.74 -10.19
C GLY A 105 -8.63 7.91 -8.69
N LEU A 106 -8.87 9.14 -8.22
CA LEU A 106 -9.15 9.44 -6.81
C LEU A 106 -10.41 8.71 -6.30
N TYR A 107 -11.41 8.53 -7.15
CA TYR A 107 -12.65 7.84 -6.79
C TYR A 107 -12.40 6.33 -6.55
N THR A 108 -11.65 5.68 -7.42
CA THR A 108 -11.33 4.25 -7.31
C THR A 108 -10.38 3.98 -6.16
N LEU A 109 -9.39 4.86 -5.93
CA LEU A 109 -8.58 4.87 -4.72
C LEU A 109 -9.45 4.94 -3.46
N GLY A 110 -10.42 5.85 -3.44
CA GLY A 110 -11.37 5.99 -2.34
C GLY A 110 -12.16 4.70 -2.06
N ASN A 111 -12.55 3.97 -3.11
CA ASN A 111 -13.23 2.67 -2.94
C ASN A 111 -12.30 1.62 -2.31
N CYS A 112 -11.01 1.60 -2.66
CA CYS A 112 -10.02 0.71 -2.03
C CYS A 112 -9.90 1.02 -0.53
N VAL A 113 -9.69 2.29 -0.18
CA VAL A 113 -9.58 2.74 1.21
C VAL A 113 -10.84 2.40 2.01
N GLU A 114 -12.04 2.64 1.45
CA GLU A 114 -13.30 2.30 2.10
C GLU A 114 -13.42 0.78 2.37
N ASN A 115 -13.06 -0.06 1.40
CA ASN A 115 -13.09 -1.52 1.59
C ASN A 115 -12.11 -1.96 2.69
N LEU A 116 -10.89 -1.40 2.75
CA LEU A 116 -9.94 -1.68 3.84
C LEU A 116 -10.49 -1.26 5.20
N MET A 117 -11.10 -0.08 5.31
CA MET A 117 -11.76 0.38 6.53
C MET A 117 -12.89 -0.58 6.98
N GLN A 118 -13.68 -1.09 6.04
CA GLN A 118 -14.76 -2.04 6.36
C GLN A 118 -14.21 -3.40 6.79
N ILE A 119 -13.16 -3.91 6.14
CA ILE A 119 -12.50 -5.16 6.52
C ILE A 119 -11.91 -5.04 7.93
N SER A 120 -11.15 -3.97 8.22
CA SER A 120 -10.58 -3.71 9.54
C SER A 120 -11.67 -3.69 10.61
N LYS A 121 -12.76 -2.97 10.35
CA LYS A 121 -13.89 -2.84 11.28
C LYS A 121 -14.61 -4.17 11.54
N ILE A 122 -14.79 -5.01 10.52
CA ILE A 122 -15.39 -6.37 10.68
C ILE A 122 -14.50 -7.25 11.57
N LEU A 123 -13.18 -7.08 11.46
CA LEU A 123 -12.19 -7.81 12.27
C LEU A 123 -11.98 -7.22 13.66
N GLY A 124 -12.59 -6.07 13.98
CA GLY A 124 -12.50 -5.40 15.29
C GLY A 124 -11.30 -4.46 15.44
N TYR A 125 -10.71 -4.01 14.32
CA TYR A 125 -9.55 -3.10 14.30
C TYR A 125 -9.91 -1.75 13.64
N THR A 126 -9.03 -0.77 13.82
CA THR A 126 -9.02 0.43 12.99
C THR A 126 -8.02 0.26 11.84
N LEU A 127 -8.26 0.91 10.71
CA LEU A 127 -7.31 0.94 9.61
C LEU A 127 -5.95 1.53 10.05
N GLU A 128 -5.97 2.53 10.93
CA GLU A 128 -4.76 3.17 11.44
C GLU A 128 -3.87 2.21 12.25
N GLU A 129 -4.46 1.34 13.08
CA GLU A 129 -3.72 0.29 13.79
C GLU A 129 -3.04 -0.67 12.81
N CYS A 130 -3.73 -1.11 11.77
CA CYS A 130 -3.18 -1.98 10.73
C CYS A 130 -2.01 -1.32 10.00
N VAL A 131 -2.18 -0.07 9.56
CA VAL A 131 -1.14 0.69 8.85
C VAL A 131 0.06 0.97 9.75
N GLN A 132 -0.15 1.19 11.06
CA GLN A 132 0.95 1.38 12.00
C GLN A 132 1.81 0.11 12.15
N ILE A 133 1.18 -1.08 12.12
CA ILE A 133 1.90 -2.37 12.16
C ILE A 133 2.78 -2.48 10.91
N ALA A 134 2.20 -2.38 9.73
CA ALA A 134 2.94 -2.46 8.46
C ALA A 134 4.07 -1.40 8.37
N TYR A 135 3.82 -0.16 8.81
CA TYR A 135 4.85 0.87 8.83
C TYR A 135 6.01 0.50 9.76
N ASN A 136 5.72 -0.06 10.94
CA ASN A 136 6.78 -0.50 11.86
C ASN A 136 7.66 -1.59 11.25
N ASP A 137 7.09 -2.46 10.41
CA ASP A 137 7.84 -3.53 9.76
C ASP A 137 8.72 -3.05 8.60
N ILE A 138 8.31 -1.96 7.93
CA ILE A 138 9.05 -1.45 6.76
C ILE A 138 10.03 -0.32 7.10
N LYS A 139 9.78 0.49 8.14
CA LYS A 139 10.52 1.75 8.43
C LYS A 139 12.03 1.59 8.48
N ASP A 140 12.51 0.44 8.99
CA ASP A 140 13.92 0.14 9.16
C ASP A 140 14.49 -0.72 8.01
N ARG A 141 13.67 -1.10 7.02
CA ARG A 141 14.15 -1.85 5.86
C ARG A 141 15.10 -0.99 5.04
N LYS A 142 16.30 -1.52 4.80
CA LYS A 142 17.35 -0.87 4.02
C LYS A 142 17.38 -1.44 2.61
N GLY A 143 17.48 -0.55 1.64
CA GLY A 143 17.48 -0.89 0.22
C GLY A 143 17.06 0.29 -0.65
N ILE A 144 17.08 0.08 -1.95
CA ILE A 144 16.72 1.09 -2.95
C ILE A 144 15.96 0.44 -4.10
N MET A 145 15.01 1.18 -4.66
CA MET A 145 14.29 0.76 -5.86
C MET A 145 15.05 1.15 -7.11
N SER A 146 15.23 0.21 -8.02
CA SER A 146 15.81 0.46 -9.34
C SER A 146 15.08 -0.38 -10.38
N ASN A 147 14.59 0.26 -11.43
CA ASN A 147 13.89 -0.39 -12.54
C ASN A 147 12.77 -1.35 -12.11
N GLY A 148 11.96 -0.94 -11.10
CA GLY A 148 10.84 -1.72 -10.60
C GLY A 148 11.23 -2.85 -9.63
N VAL A 149 12.51 -3.01 -9.29
CA VAL A 149 13.00 -4.04 -8.37
C VAL A 149 13.59 -3.40 -7.12
N PHE A 150 13.17 -3.88 -5.94
CA PHE A 150 13.75 -3.42 -4.67
C PHE A 150 15.03 -4.19 -4.37
N ILE A 151 16.15 -3.49 -4.39
CA ILE A 151 17.50 -4.03 -4.13
C ILE A 151 17.83 -3.81 -2.66
N LYS A 152 18.05 -4.88 -1.92
CA LYS A 152 18.41 -4.79 -0.48
C LYS A 152 19.85 -4.28 -0.33
N GLU A 153 20.15 -3.60 0.76
CA GLU A 153 21.52 -3.13 1.08
C GLU A 153 22.56 -4.27 1.10
N SER A 154 22.12 -5.50 1.42
CA SER A 154 22.97 -6.70 1.41
C SER A 154 23.23 -7.29 0.02
N ASP A 155 22.57 -6.77 -1.03
CA ASP A 155 22.77 -7.25 -2.40
C ASP A 155 24.12 -6.76 -2.95
N PRO A 156 24.95 -7.62 -3.59
CA PRO A 156 26.22 -7.21 -4.17
C PRO A 156 26.11 -6.07 -5.20
N ALA A 157 24.96 -5.93 -5.87
CA ALA A 157 24.72 -4.88 -6.86
C ALA A 157 24.38 -3.52 -6.23
N TYR A 158 24.08 -3.45 -4.92
CA TYR A 158 23.56 -2.26 -4.25
C TYR A 158 24.45 -1.03 -4.42
N ALA A 159 25.76 -1.17 -4.17
CA ALA A 159 26.71 -0.05 -4.25
C ALA A 159 26.80 0.54 -5.67
N SER A 160 26.81 -0.31 -6.71
CA SER A 160 26.88 0.15 -8.10
C SER A 160 25.59 0.84 -8.55
N ILE A 161 24.45 0.40 -8.04
CA ILE A 161 23.13 1.00 -8.33
C ILE A 161 23.02 2.38 -7.67
N ILE A 162 23.43 2.53 -6.42
CA ILE A 162 23.48 3.84 -5.73
C ILE A 162 24.31 4.83 -6.54
N ALA A 163 25.55 4.46 -6.91
CA ALA A 163 26.43 5.33 -7.69
C ALA A 163 25.79 5.75 -9.03
N SER A 164 25.05 4.86 -9.69
CA SER A 164 24.36 5.17 -10.95
C SER A 164 23.16 6.10 -10.77
N ILE A 165 22.46 6.03 -9.65
CA ILE A 165 21.32 6.93 -9.34
C ILE A 165 21.83 8.33 -9.01
N GLU A 166 22.91 8.44 -8.22
CA GLU A 166 23.55 9.73 -7.87
C GLU A 166 24.08 10.46 -9.10
N SER A 167 24.74 9.75 -10.03
CA SER A 167 25.25 10.33 -11.26
C SER A 167 24.19 10.82 -12.25
N ASN A 168 22.96 10.34 -12.14
CA ASN A 168 21.83 10.80 -12.98
C ASN A 168 21.04 11.97 -12.36
N CYS A 169 21.42 12.41 -11.17
CA CYS A 169 20.80 13.55 -10.49
C CYS A 169 21.60 14.88 -10.65
N GLU A 170 22.76 14.83 -11.31
CA GLU A 170 23.55 16.00 -11.74
C GLU A 170 23.18 16.41 -13.17
#